data_8ea638ff9ade235a2b7deff5ff444eec
#
_entry.id   8ea638ff9ade235a2b7deff5ff444eec
#
_cell.length_a   1.000
_cell.length_b   1.000
_cell.length_c   1.000
_cell.angle_alpha   90.00
_cell.angle_beta   90.00
_cell.angle_gamma   90.00
#
_symmetry.space_group_name_H-M   'P 1'
#
loop_
_entity.id
_entity.type
_entity.pdbx_description
1 polymer ?
#
loop_
_entity_poly.entity_id
_entity_poly.type
_entity_poly.pdbx_seq_one_letter_code
_entity_poly.pdbx_strand_id
1 'polypeptide(L)'
;MRATNMRRSMVAALGAAAVLAGVVVPAYAADLDPVVNPKPAPTAEPTADPQPDPQPDPQPDPQPDPQPDPQPDPQPDPQPDPQPDPQPDPQPDPAPAPKPSWKQDGSGWWYDLDNGSYARSEVRIIDGATYRFDGSGYMVTGWYGTGGAWEYYSPSGMQVRGWAQVQGSWYYLDPASGLMRTGWQRIDGSWYFLGASGAMATGWVSQGSAWYYMAPSGVMATGWNMIGGSWYHFADSGVMSSGWTKVGGTWYYLRGGAMATGWVSQGSAWYYMAPSGAMVTGWNSIGGSWYYFDSAGAMTTGWLNLGGTWFYFNGSGVMATGTQWIGSERHWFYDSGAWWGLYPAPSNGGGSTSRGPFRNCSEAWAAGAAPLHRGESGYSADLDRDGDGVACEVRPR
;
A
#
# COMPACT_ATOMS: atom_id res chain seq x y z
N MET A 1 26.42 -14.84 -54.71
CA MET A 1 25.65 -15.25 -53.52
C MET A 1 25.30 -13.97 -52.76
N ARG A 2 24.02 -13.57 -52.84
CA ARG A 2 23.53 -12.32 -52.21
C ARG A 2 23.27 -12.58 -50.75
N ALA A 3 23.97 -11.92 -49.83
CA ALA A 3 23.69 -11.90 -48.42
C ALA A 3 22.49 -10.99 -48.17
N THR A 4 21.36 -11.60 -47.79
CA THR A 4 20.13 -10.91 -47.46
C THR A 4 20.27 -10.30 -46.06
N ASN A 5 20.33 -8.98 -45.94
CA ASN A 5 20.31 -8.26 -44.70
C ASN A 5 18.99 -8.49 -43.96
N MET A 6 19.06 -9.21 -42.86
CA MET A 6 17.95 -9.44 -41.97
C MET A 6 17.80 -8.24 -41.02
N ARG A 7 17.09 -7.20 -41.46
CA ARG A 7 16.57 -6.16 -40.60
C ARG A 7 15.45 -6.77 -39.76
N ARG A 8 15.75 -7.29 -38.60
CA ARG A 8 14.75 -7.65 -37.60
C ARG A 8 14.36 -6.41 -36.83
N SER A 9 13.30 -5.74 -37.25
CA SER A 9 12.61 -4.73 -36.44
C SER A 9 12.05 -5.40 -35.21
N MET A 10 12.42 -4.94 -34.02
CA MET A 10 11.89 -5.35 -32.72
C MET A 10 10.36 -5.15 -32.59
N VAL A 11 9.77 -4.34 -33.48
CA VAL A 11 8.33 -4.03 -33.50
C VAL A 11 7.46 -5.27 -33.71
N ALA A 12 7.97 -6.33 -34.35
CA ALA A 12 7.18 -7.56 -34.60
C ALA A 12 7.25 -8.57 -33.44
N ALA A 13 8.24 -8.47 -32.53
CA ALA A 13 8.39 -9.41 -31.42
C ALA A 13 7.74 -8.96 -30.11
N LEU A 14 7.43 -7.65 -29.99
CA LEU A 14 6.84 -7.07 -28.76
C LEU A 14 5.30 -7.18 -28.74
N GLY A 15 4.66 -7.46 -29.84
CA GLY A 15 3.20 -7.56 -29.92
C GLY A 15 2.59 -8.87 -29.37
N ALA A 16 3.39 -9.91 -29.15
CA ALA A 16 2.89 -11.22 -28.71
C ALA A 16 3.12 -11.55 -27.23
N ALA A 17 3.96 -10.77 -26.52
CA ALA A 17 4.28 -11.05 -25.12
C ALA A 17 3.52 -10.19 -24.09
N ALA A 18 2.75 -9.20 -24.54
CA ALA A 18 2.05 -8.28 -23.63
C ALA A 18 0.66 -8.75 -23.20
N VAL A 19 0.17 -9.92 -23.64
CA VAL A 19 -1.22 -10.35 -23.40
C VAL A 19 -1.37 -11.38 -22.27
N LEU A 20 -0.30 -11.87 -21.65
CA LEU A 20 -0.39 -12.91 -20.61
C LEU A 20 0.34 -12.56 -19.30
N ALA A 21 0.28 -11.30 -18.87
CA ALA A 21 0.32 -10.99 -17.45
C ALA A 21 -1.10 -10.75 -16.94
N GLY A 22 -2.02 -11.61 -17.34
CA GLY A 22 -3.27 -11.81 -16.62
C GLY A 22 -2.89 -12.29 -15.23
N VAL A 23 -3.12 -11.44 -14.23
CA VAL A 23 -2.98 -11.75 -12.82
C VAL A 23 -3.89 -12.94 -12.52
N VAL A 24 -3.35 -14.14 -12.58
CA VAL A 24 -3.92 -15.27 -11.87
C VAL A 24 -3.41 -15.11 -10.44
N VAL A 25 -4.17 -14.37 -9.62
CA VAL A 25 -4.12 -14.56 -8.18
C VAL A 25 -4.43 -16.04 -7.97
N PRO A 26 -3.54 -16.84 -7.37
CA PRO A 26 -3.90 -18.22 -7.08
C PRO A 26 -5.14 -18.17 -6.20
N ALA A 27 -6.28 -18.59 -6.73
CA ALA A 27 -7.43 -18.95 -5.94
C ALA A 27 -6.98 -20.15 -5.10
N TYR A 28 -6.48 -19.88 -3.89
CA TYR A 28 -6.45 -20.92 -2.89
C TYR A 28 -7.90 -21.33 -2.69
N ALA A 29 -8.20 -22.57 -3.09
CA ALA A 29 -9.45 -23.20 -2.77
C ALA A 29 -9.68 -23.04 -1.26
N ALA A 30 -10.59 -22.13 -0.92
CA ALA A 30 -11.06 -22.01 0.43
C ALA A 30 -11.94 -23.22 0.68
N ASP A 31 -11.54 -24.09 1.60
CA ASP A 31 -12.49 -24.96 2.27
C ASP A 31 -13.55 -24.05 2.90
N LEU A 32 -14.70 -24.00 2.24
CA LEU A 32 -15.87 -23.25 2.68
C LEU A 32 -16.64 -24.12 3.68
N ASP A 33 -16.30 -23.99 4.96
CA ASP A 33 -17.28 -24.28 6.00
C ASP A 33 -18.30 -23.12 6.03
N PRO A 34 -19.61 -23.42 6.14
CA PRO A 34 -20.65 -22.41 6.05
C PRO A 34 -20.63 -21.49 7.28
N VAL A 35 -20.09 -20.28 7.08
CA VAL A 35 -20.21 -19.21 8.07
C VAL A 35 -21.62 -18.65 8.00
N VAL A 36 -22.43 -18.93 9.01
CA VAL A 36 -23.69 -18.23 9.26
C VAL A 36 -23.35 -16.78 9.62
N ASN A 37 -23.60 -15.88 8.71
CA ASN A 37 -23.31 -14.47 8.83
C ASN A 37 -24.51 -13.72 9.44
N PRO A 38 -24.43 -13.10 10.61
CA PRO A 38 -25.45 -12.15 11.03
C PRO A 38 -25.20 -10.78 10.38
N LYS A 39 -26.24 -10.20 9.82
CA LYS A 39 -26.37 -8.94 9.11
C LYS A 39 -25.85 -7.76 9.98
N PRO A 40 -25.01 -6.84 9.48
CA PRO A 40 -24.53 -5.69 10.24
C PRO A 40 -25.59 -4.59 10.36
N ALA A 41 -25.65 -3.98 11.55
CA ALA A 41 -26.37 -2.75 11.84
C ALA A 41 -25.56 -1.51 11.39
N PRO A 42 -26.21 -0.38 11.07
CA PRO A 42 -25.52 0.78 10.49
C PRO A 42 -24.69 1.52 11.53
N THR A 43 -23.46 1.85 11.13
CA THR A 43 -22.48 2.63 11.91
C THR A 43 -22.69 4.12 11.64
N ALA A 44 -22.77 4.91 12.71
CA ALA A 44 -22.70 6.37 12.65
C ALA A 44 -21.23 6.81 12.39
N GLU A 45 -21.06 7.76 11.49
CA GLU A 45 -19.78 8.41 11.20
C GLU A 45 -19.38 9.38 12.33
N PRO A 46 -18.11 9.46 12.70
CA PRO A 46 -17.60 10.60 13.45
C PRO A 46 -17.11 11.68 12.47
N THR A 47 -17.69 12.86 12.61
CA THR A 47 -17.26 14.11 11.98
C THR A 47 -15.87 14.51 12.50
N ALA A 48 -14.93 14.71 11.58
CA ALA A 48 -13.62 15.29 11.88
C ALA A 48 -13.72 16.83 11.85
N ASP A 49 -13.15 17.48 12.87
CA ASP A 49 -12.96 18.93 12.96
C ASP A 49 -11.95 19.41 11.90
N PRO A 50 -12.18 20.58 11.29
CA PRO A 50 -11.26 21.14 10.31
C PRO A 50 -10.04 21.77 11.00
N GLN A 51 -8.86 21.39 10.53
CA GLN A 51 -7.57 22.00 10.87
C GLN A 51 -7.45 23.39 10.19
N PRO A 52 -6.94 24.43 10.86
CA PRO A 52 -6.77 25.74 10.24
C PRO A 52 -5.60 25.76 9.25
N ASP A 53 -5.81 26.51 8.16
CA ASP A 53 -4.84 26.74 7.09
C ASP A 53 -3.58 27.49 7.58
N PRO A 54 -2.40 27.18 7.04
CA PRO A 54 -1.18 27.93 7.34
C PRO A 54 -1.22 29.32 6.67
N GLN A 55 -0.88 30.34 7.46
CA GLN A 55 -0.71 31.72 7.02
C GLN A 55 0.45 31.85 6.00
N PRO A 56 0.31 32.68 4.96
CA PRO A 56 1.40 32.93 4.04
C PRO A 56 2.49 33.84 4.65
N ASP A 57 3.74 33.53 4.30
CA ASP A 57 4.93 34.31 4.69
C ASP A 57 4.91 35.71 4.08
N PRO A 58 5.44 36.73 4.80
CA PRO A 58 5.51 38.10 4.31
C PRO A 58 6.50 38.26 3.16
N GLN A 59 6.05 38.92 2.10
CA GLN A 59 6.89 39.33 0.96
C GLN A 59 7.96 40.35 1.40
N PRO A 60 9.19 40.28 0.86
CA PRO A 60 10.21 41.30 1.10
C PRO A 60 9.91 42.58 0.32
N ASP A 61 10.23 43.70 0.96
CA ASP A 61 10.08 45.05 0.43
C ASP A 61 10.92 45.30 -0.85
N PRO A 62 10.45 46.11 -1.78
CA PRO A 62 11.20 46.45 -2.99
C PRO A 62 12.37 47.37 -2.71
N GLN A 63 13.55 47.04 -3.22
CA GLN A 63 14.74 47.87 -3.23
C GLN A 63 14.53 49.12 -4.11
N PRO A 64 15.04 50.29 -3.71
CA PRO A 64 14.99 51.50 -4.52
C PRO A 64 15.93 51.44 -5.75
N ASP A 65 15.47 52.02 -6.83
CA ASP A 65 16.16 52.10 -8.11
C ASP A 65 17.48 52.91 -8.00
N PRO A 66 18.54 52.53 -8.72
CA PRO A 66 19.78 53.30 -8.74
C PRO A 66 19.62 54.59 -9.54
N GLN A 67 20.15 55.70 -8.99
CA GLN A 67 20.24 57.00 -9.64
C GLN A 67 21.14 56.93 -10.89
N PRO A 68 20.84 57.68 -11.96
CA PRO A 68 21.68 57.75 -13.13
C PRO A 68 22.96 58.59 -12.89
N ASP A 69 24.08 58.12 -13.42
CA ASP A 69 25.37 58.80 -13.38
C ASP A 69 25.37 60.09 -14.21
N PRO A 70 26.14 61.14 -13.80
CA PRO A 70 26.22 62.35 -14.54
C PRO A 70 27.01 62.20 -15.85
N GLN A 71 26.47 62.84 -16.89
CA GLN A 71 27.04 62.89 -18.23
C GLN A 71 28.39 63.62 -18.25
N PRO A 72 29.41 63.11 -18.97
CA PRO A 72 30.67 63.84 -19.11
C PRO A 72 30.55 64.97 -20.15
N ASP A 73 31.28 66.06 -19.90
CA ASP A 73 31.38 67.26 -20.76
C ASP A 73 31.94 66.95 -22.17
N PRO A 74 31.52 67.71 -23.18
CA PRO A 74 31.97 67.51 -24.54
C PRO A 74 33.42 67.93 -24.75
N GLN A 75 34.26 67.01 -25.24
CA GLN A 75 35.62 67.28 -25.71
C GLN A 75 35.63 68.08 -27.00
N PRO A 76 36.59 68.98 -27.21
CA PRO A 76 36.73 69.73 -28.44
C PRO A 76 37.21 68.87 -29.60
N ASP A 77 36.72 69.20 -30.79
CA ASP A 77 37.00 68.54 -32.05
C ASP A 77 38.50 68.38 -32.36
N PRO A 78 38.94 67.18 -32.77
CA PRO A 78 40.32 66.99 -33.24
C PRO A 78 40.47 67.53 -34.66
N GLN A 79 41.58 68.20 -34.92
CA GLN A 79 42.03 68.61 -36.25
C GLN A 79 42.18 67.39 -37.21
N PRO A 80 41.90 67.56 -38.50
CA PRO A 80 42.05 66.46 -39.41
C PRO A 80 43.53 66.12 -39.64
N ASP A 81 43.84 64.82 -39.41
CA ASP A 81 45.16 64.28 -39.75
C ASP A 81 45.34 64.14 -41.30
N PRO A 82 46.56 64.17 -41.76
CA PRO A 82 46.86 63.99 -43.19
C PRO A 82 46.45 62.58 -43.62
N GLN A 83 45.80 62.54 -44.83
CA GLN A 83 45.29 61.32 -45.45
C GLN A 83 46.46 60.33 -45.69
N PRO A 84 46.34 59.07 -45.21
CA PRO A 84 47.30 58.03 -45.51
C PRO A 84 47.20 57.59 -46.96
N ASP A 85 48.36 57.20 -47.54
CA ASP A 85 48.47 56.61 -48.86
C ASP A 85 47.53 55.40 -49.04
N PRO A 86 46.99 55.12 -50.20
CA PRO A 86 46.10 54.01 -50.47
C PRO A 86 46.82 52.68 -50.18
N GLN A 87 46.37 52.01 -49.12
CA GLN A 87 46.76 50.66 -48.77
C GLN A 87 46.34 49.72 -49.93
N PRO A 88 47.16 48.75 -50.33
CA PRO A 88 46.71 47.75 -51.31
C PRO A 88 45.48 46.98 -50.77
N ASP A 89 44.55 46.73 -51.70
CA ASP A 89 43.31 45.98 -51.39
C ASP A 89 43.59 44.72 -50.55
N PRO A 90 42.87 44.49 -49.45
CA PRO A 90 43.06 43.30 -48.70
C PRO A 90 42.75 42.06 -49.54
N GLN A 91 43.75 41.20 -49.66
CA GLN A 91 43.56 39.87 -50.24
C GLN A 91 42.37 39.22 -49.63
N PRO A 92 41.40 38.67 -50.38
CA PRO A 92 40.24 38.02 -49.78
C PRO A 92 40.68 36.94 -48.78
N ASP A 93 40.11 37.01 -47.62
CA ASP A 93 40.34 35.98 -46.55
C ASP A 93 40.19 34.59 -47.14
N PRO A 94 41.08 33.64 -46.82
CA PRO A 94 40.91 32.27 -47.25
C PRO A 94 39.57 31.80 -46.82
N ALA A 95 38.79 31.20 -47.72
CA ALA A 95 37.47 30.64 -47.38
C ALA A 95 37.61 29.81 -46.14
N PRO A 96 36.70 29.96 -45.13
CA PRO A 96 36.77 29.22 -43.89
C PRO A 96 36.86 27.73 -44.19
N ALA A 97 37.82 27.07 -43.53
CA ALA A 97 38.00 25.63 -43.71
C ALA A 97 36.65 24.93 -43.49
N PRO A 98 36.31 24.04 -44.39
CA PRO A 98 35.07 23.30 -44.28
C PRO A 98 34.98 22.65 -42.89
N LYS A 99 33.79 22.56 -42.32
CA LYS A 99 33.55 21.98 -40.98
C LYS A 99 32.63 20.76 -41.09
N PRO A 100 32.87 19.72 -40.26
CA PRO A 100 31.95 18.60 -40.19
C PRO A 100 30.51 19.07 -40.03
N SER A 101 29.56 18.46 -40.73
CA SER A 101 28.18 18.94 -40.78
C SER A 101 27.20 17.81 -41.04
N TRP A 102 25.96 18.03 -40.52
CA TRP A 102 24.85 17.15 -40.81
C TRP A 102 24.37 17.29 -42.23
N LYS A 103 24.12 16.15 -42.87
CA LYS A 103 23.55 16.03 -44.21
C LYS A 103 22.33 15.10 -44.16
N GLN A 104 21.40 15.31 -45.08
CA GLN A 104 20.21 14.48 -45.23
C GLN A 104 19.99 14.14 -46.70
N ASP A 105 19.57 12.92 -46.95
CA ASP A 105 19.10 12.48 -48.27
C ASP A 105 17.79 11.68 -48.10
N GLY A 106 17.30 11.06 -49.18
CA GLY A 106 16.07 10.28 -49.16
C GLY A 106 16.09 9.03 -48.26
N SER A 107 17.25 8.63 -47.76
CA SER A 107 17.44 7.46 -46.89
C SER A 107 17.58 7.83 -45.41
N GLY A 108 17.98 9.07 -45.09
CA GLY A 108 18.11 9.51 -43.72
C GLY A 108 19.15 10.60 -43.52
N TRP A 109 19.44 10.86 -42.23
CA TRP A 109 20.50 11.77 -41.81
C TRP A 109 21.84 11.06 -41.68
N TRP A 110 22.94 11.71 -42.10
CA TRP A 110 24.31 11.25 -41.95
C TRP A 110 25.22 12.41 -41.58
N TYR A 111 26.41 12.13 -41.08
CA TYR A 111 27.36 13.15 -40.64
C TYR A 111 28.63 13.15 -41.50
N ASP A 112 28.81 14.21 -42.26
CA ASP A 112 29.98 14.47 -43.07
C ASP A 112 31.14 14.92 -42.16
N LEU A 113 32.29 14.26 -42.27
CA LEU A 113 33.50 14.56 -41.53
C LEU A 113 34.39 15.58 -42.20
N ASP A 114 33.99 16.06 -43.40
CA ASP A 114 34.66 17.09 -44.16
C ASP A 114 36.10 16.76 -44.61
N ASN A 115 36.43 15.51 -44.61
CA ASN A 115 37.70 14.96 -45.09
C ASN A 115 37.48 13.96 -46.23
N GLY A 116 36.33 14.00 -46.88
CA GLY A 116 35.91 13.05 -47.92
C GLY A 116 35.35 11.75 -47.37
N SER A 117 35.09 11.67 -46.03
CA SER A 117 34.48 10.53 -45.36
C SER A 117 33.29 10.95 -44.50
N TYR A 118 32.55 9.99 -44.01
CA TYR A 118 31.39 10.19 -43.17
C TYR A 118 31.36 9.17 -42.01
N ALA A 119 30.65 9.53 -40.93
CA ALA A 119 30.49 8.68 -39.78
C ALA A 119 29.74 7.39 -40.15
N ARG A 120 30.28 6.19 -39.79
CA ARG A 120 29.62 4.90 -40.04
C ARG A 120 30.09 3.81 -39.06
N SER A 121 29.21 2.91 -38.70
CA SER A 121 29.49 1.81 -37.76
C SER A 121 30.10 2.29 -36.42
N GLU A 122 29.79 3.50 -35.98
CA GLU A 122 30.39 4.13 -34.82
C GLU A 122 29.35 4.89 -33.97
N VAL A 123 29.75 5.17 -32.73
CA VAL A 123 29.07 6.12 -31.83
C VAL A 123 29.93 7.39 -31.79
N ARG A 124 29.31 8.54 -31.96
CA ARG A 124 30.00 9.82 -31.96
C ARG A 124 29.28 10.85 -31.08
N ILE A 125 30.06 11.68 -30.39
CA ILE A 125 29.53 12.83 -29.66
C ILE A 125 29.61 14.02 -30.61
N ILE A 126 28.48 14.66 -30.89
CA ILE A 126 28.34 15.83 -31.72
C ILE A 126 27.57 16.87 -30.93
N ASP A 127 28.14 18.04 -30.73
CA ASP A 127 27.55 19.14 -29.94
C ASP A 127 27.06 18.70 -28.54
N GLY A 128 27.82 17.81 -27.89
CA GLY A 128 27.53 17.31 -26.56
C GLY A 128 26.50 16.17 -26.49
N ALA A 129 25.85 15.81 -27.60
CA ALA A 129 24.92 14.70 -27.69
C ALA A 129 25.55 13.47 -28.35
N THR A 130 25.15 12.29 -27.93
CA THR A 130 25.66 11.02 -28.44
C THR A 130 24.73 10.52 -29.56
N TYR A 131 25.33 10.22 -30.70
CA TYR A 131 24.66 9.69 -31.89
C TYR A 131 25.30 8.35 -32.28
N ARG A 132 24.53 7.50 -32.94
CA ARG A 132 25.02 6.25 -33.53
C ARG A 132 24.77 6.27 -35.03
N PHE A 133 25.76 5.80 -35.78
CA PHE A 133 25.66 5.63 -37.23
C PHE A 133 25.74 4.14 -37.58
N ASP A 134 24.84 3.69 -38.44
CA ASP A 134 24.81 2.32 -38.92
C ASP A 134 25.96 1.99 -39.91
N GLY A 135 26.01 0.74 -40.40
CA GLY A 135 27.02 0.31 -41.35
C GLY A 135 26.94 1.01 -42.70
N SER A 136 25.84 1.64 -43.04
CA SER A 136 25.63 2.44 -44.21
C SER A 136 25.93 3.93 -44.00
N GLY A 137 26.19 4.33 -42.75
CA GLY A 137 26.48 5.69 -42.33
C GLY A 137 25.27 6.52 -41.96
N TYR A 138 24.08 5.96 -41.94
CA TYR A 138 22.88 6.69 -41.52
C TYR A 138 22.72 6.72 -40.01
N MET A 139 22.24 7.85 -39.50
CA MET A 139 21.93 8.06 -38.10
C MET A 139 20.85 7.11 -37.64
N VAL A 140 21.12 6.39 -36.55
CA VAL A 140 20.17 5.46 -35.93
C VAL A 140 19.12 6.22 -35.13
N THR A 141 17.87 5.79 -35.23
CA THR A 141 16.72 6.23 -34.39
C THR A 141 15.97 5.04 -33.85
N GLY A 142 15.27 5.20 -32.72
CA GLY A 142 14.54 4.13 -32.09
C GLY A 142 15.44 3.13 -31.33
N TRP A 143 14.94 1.91 -31.13
CA TRP A 143 15.68 0.87 -30.44
C TRP A 143 16.81 0.29 -31.28
N TYR A 144 17.99 0.20 -30.67
CA TYR A 144 19.19 -0.40 -31.25
C TYR A 144 19.75 -1.46 -30.32
N GLY A 145 19.86 -2.69 -30.81
CA GLY A 145 20.35 -3.83 -30.04
C GLY A 145 21.69 -4.35 -30.55
N THR A 146 22.63 -4.57 -29.63
CA THR A 146 23.95 -5.17 -29.96
C THR A 146 24.32 -6.15 -28.84
N GLY A 147 24.56 -7.42 -29.20
CA GLY A 147 25.05 -8.42 -28.25
C GLY A 147 24.13 -8.67 -27.04
N GLY A 148 22.82 -8.48 -27.18
CA GLY A 148 21.86 -8.63 -26.09
C GLY A 148 21.63 -7.35 -25.25
N ALA A 149 22.42 -6.31 -25.46
CA ALA A 149 22.23 -4.99 -24.87
C ALA A 149 21.41 -4.10 -25.79
N TRP A 150 20.57 -3.24 -25.22
CA TRP A 150 19.68 -2.34 -25.94
C TRP A 150 19.93 -0.89 -25.56
N GLU A 151 19.91 -0.03 -26.57
CA GLU A 151 19.96 1.42 -26.48
C GLU A 151 18.73 2.02 -27.14
N TYR A 152 18.36 3.22 -26.77
CA TYR A 152 17.29 3.94 -27.45
C TYR A 152 17.77 5.30 -27.92
N TYR A 153 17.50 5.61 -29.18
CA TYR A 153 17.80 6.87 -29.83
C TYR A 153 16.50 7.59 -30.15
N SER A 154 16.45 8.88 -29.80
CA SER A 154 15.26 9.71 -30.06
C SER A 154 14.99 9.84 -31.56
N PRO A 155 13.85 10.38 -32.00
CA PRO A 155 13.60 10.70 -33.40
C PRO A 155 14.64 11.66 -33.98
N SER A 156 15.30 12.50 -33.17
CA SER A 156 16.41 13.37 -33.56
C SER A 156 17.77 12.67 -33.57
N GLY A 157 17.82 11.36 -33.29
CA GLY A 157 19.03 10.54 -33.27
C GLY A 157 19.86 10.61 -32.00
N MET A 158 19.50 11.43 -31.02
CA MET A 158 20.20 11.51 -29.73
C MET A 158 19.98 10.28 -28.89
N GLN A 159 21.04 9.70 -28.32
CA GLN A 159 20.95 8.63 -27.33
C GLN A 159 20.17 9.10 -26.10
N VAL A 160 19.12 8.38 -25.75
CA VAL A 160 18.31 8.68 -24.57
C VAL A 160 18.94 8.03 -23.34
N ARG A 161 18.93 8.75 -22.21
CA ARG A 161 19.43 8.31 -20.91
C ARG A 161 18.41 8.64 -19.84
N GLY A 162 18.38 7.86 -18.75
CA GLY A 162 17.37 7.99 -17.72
C GLY A 162 16.02 7.42 -18.16
N TRP A 163 14.94 7.96 -17.62
CA TRP A 163 13.58 7.50 -17.94
C TRP A 163 13.15 7.93 -19.34
N ALA A 164 12.60 6.99 -20.10
CA ALA A 164 12.06 7.22 -21.43
C ALA A 164 10.70 6.53 -21.58
N GLN A 165 9.72 7.27 -22.11
CA GLN A 165 8.44 6.69 -22.49
C GLN A 165 8.44 6.39 -23.98
N VAL A 166 8.29 5.12 -24.33
CA VAL A 166 8.28 4.65 -25.72
C VAL A 166 7.03 3.83 -25.95
N GLN A 167 6.18 4.27 -26.87
CA GLN A 167 4.91 3.59 -27.20
C GLN A 167 4.04 3.28 -25.97
N GLY A 168 3.97 4.23 -25.03
CA GLY A 168 3.15 4.10 -23.82
C GLY A 168 3.78 3.33 -22.65
N SER A 169 4.92 2.68 -22.86
CA SER A 169 5.67 1.98 -21.80
C SER A 169 6.86 2.79 -21.33
N TRP A 170 7.17 2.77 -20.05
CA TRP A 170 8.35 3.40 -19.48
C TRP A 170 9.53 2.43 -19.47
N TYR A 171 10.70 2.94 -19.79
CA TYR A 171 11.99 2.25 -19.80
C TYR A 171 13.02 3.09 -19.04
N TYR A 172 14.03 2.46 -18.51
CA TYR A 172 15.15 3.16 -17.90
C TYR A 172 16.46 2.82 -18.60
N LEU A 173 17.05 3.85 -19.20
CA LEU A 173 18.35 3.79 -19.85
C LEU A 173 19.41 4.26 -18.86
N ASP A 174 20.42 3.47 -18.62
CA ASP A 174 21.47 3.79 -17.67
C ASP A 174 22.11 5.17 -17.97
N PRO A 175 22.17 6.09 -17.01
CA PRO A 175 22.67 7.45 -17.25
C PRO A 175 24.12 7.52 -17.72
N ALA A 176 24.96 6.54 -17.35
CA ALA A 176 26.36 6.52 -17.75
C ALA A 176 26.56 5.88 -19.15
N SER A 177 25.96 4.73 -19.39
CA SER A 177 26.18 3.94 -20.60
C SER A 177 25.11 4.12 -21.68
N GLY A 178 23.90 4.57 -21.34
CA GLY A 178 22.73 4.60 -22.23
C GLY A 178 22.09 3.23 -22.47
N LEU A 179 22.55 2.18 -21.78
CA LEU A 179 22.00 0.82 -21.92
C LEU A 179 20.69 0.66 -21.17
N MET A 180 19.72 -0.01 -21.78
CA MET A 180 18.44 -0.33 -21.17
C MET A 180 18.64 -1.27 -19.97
N ARG A 181 18.04 -0.92 -18.83
CA ARG A 181 18.07 -1.72 -17.63
C ARG A 181 16.88 -2.69 -17.60
N THR A 182 17.06 -3.81 -16.89
CA THR A 182 16.04 -4.84 -16.63
C THR A 182 16.13 -5.30 -15.20
N GLY A 183 15.09 -5.99 -14.70
CA GLY A 183 15.04 -6.48 -13.33
C GLY A 183 14.83 -5.35 -12.31
N TRP A 184 15.23 -5.63 -11.07
CA TRP A 184 15.13 -4.67 -9.98
C TRP A 184 16.14 -3.54 -10.12
N GLN A 185 15.64 -2.30 -10.08
CA GLN A 185 16.44 -1.09 -10.14
C GLN A 185 16.08 -0.15 -8.98
N ARG A 186 17.09 0.40 -8.32
CA ARG A 186 16.90 1.48 -7.35
C ARG A 186 17.27 2.80 -7.99
N ILE A 187 16.28 3.65 -8.23
CA ILE A 187 16.41 4.92 -8.92
C ILE A 187 15.90 6.02 -8.02
N ASP A 188 16.70 7.01 -7.73
CA ASP A 188 16.37 8.14 -6.83
C ASP A 188 15.77 7.69 -5.49
N GLY A 189 16.37 6.64 -4.91
CA GLY A 189 15.96 6.09 -3.62
C GLY A 189 14.77 5.12 -3.66
N SER A 190 14.01 5.06 -4.76
CA SER A 190 12.84 4.18 -4.93
C SER A 190 13.18 2.93 -5.72
N TRP A 191 12.52 1.81 -5.40
CA TRP A 191 12.66 0.57 -6.14
C TRP A 191 11.62 0.48 -7.27
N TYR A 192 12.09 0.03 -8.43
CA TYR A 192 11.31 -0.26 -9.62
C TYR A 192 11.62 -1.66 -10.13
N PHE A 193 10.69 -2.28 -10.81
CA PHE A 193 10.92 -3.53 -11.52
C PHE A 193 10.73 -3.33 -13.02
N LEU A 194 11.80 -3.57 -13.77
CA LEU A 194 11.81 -3.51 -15.22
C LEU A 194 11.75 -4.94 -15.75
N GLY A 195 10.72 -5.28 -16.51
CA GLY A 195 10.54 -6.62 -17.04
C GLY A 195 11.70 -7.07 -17.94
N ALA A 196 11.66 -8.29 -18.42
CA ALA A 196 12.68 -8.81 -19.35
C ALA A 196 12.75 -8.01 -20.66
N SER A 197 11.67 -7.37 -21.07
CA SER A 197 11.63 -6.45 -22.22
C SER A 197 12.17 -5.05 -21.89
N GLY A 198 12.56 -4.77 -20.66
CA GLY A 198 12.93 -3.45 -20.17
C GLY A 198 11.75 -2.57 -19.75
N ALA A 199 10.51 -2.95 -20.08
CA ALA A 199 9.33 -2.16 -19.72
C ALA A 199 9.12 -2.15 -18.20
N MET A 200 8.85 -0.96 -17.63
CA MET A 200 8.54 -0.76 -16.22
C MET A 200 7.24 -1.48 -15.86
N ALA A 201 7.29 -2.30 -14.84
CA ALA A 201 6.12 -2.99 -14.31
C ALA A 201 5.27 -2.06 -13.44
N THR A 202 3.95 -2.27 -13.48
CA THR A 202 2.95 -1.71 -12.57
C THR A 202 2.02 -2.82 -12.11
N GLY A 203 1.39 -2.67 -10.96
CA GLY A 203 0.53 -3.71 -10.38
C GLY A 203 1.31 -4.85 -9.74
N TRP A 204 0.73 -6.03 -9.71
CA TRP A 204 1.30 -7.19 -9.04
C TRP A 204 2.47 -7.81 -9.81
N VAL A 205 3.57 -8.06 -9.12
CA VAL A 205 4.79 -8.69 -9.64
C VAL A 205 5.16 -9.89 -8.78
N SER A 206 5.32 -11.06 -9.39
CA SER A 206 5.81 -12.27 -8.73
C SER A 206 7.27 -12.50 -9.08
N GLN A 207 8.09 -12.73 -8.04
CA GLN A 207 9.50 -13.09 -8.20
C GLN A 207 9.82 -14.28 -7.29
N GLY A 208 10.00 -15.44 -7.87
CA GLY A 208 10.10 -16.70 -7.12
C GLY A 208 8.80 -16.97 -6.37
N SER A 209 8.89 -17.16 -5.05
CA SER A 209 7.72 -17.33 -4.17
C SER A 209 7.18 -16.00 -3.58
N ALA A 210 7.84 -14.88 -3.82
CA ALA A 210 7.49 -13.59 -3.28
C ALA A 210 6.60 -12.78 -4.22
N TRP A 211 5.63 -12.07 -3.65
CA TRP A 211 4.80 -11.12 -4.35
C TRP A 211 5.14 -9.70 -3.94
N TYR A 212 5.10 -8.82 -4.91
CA TYR A 212 5.34 -7.38 -4.79
C TYR A 212 4.21 -6.63 -5.48
N TYR A 213 4.04 -5.38 -5.13
CA TYR A 213 3.12 -4.49 -5.84
C TYR A 213 3.84 -3.22 -6.25
N MET A 214 3.74 -2.92 -7.55
CA MET A 214 4.28 -1.70 -8.12
C MET A 214 3.13 -0.71 -8.29
N ALA A 215 3.21 0.44 -7.66
CA ALA A 215 2.22 1.50 -7.79
C ALA A 215 2.06 1.92 -9.28
N PRO A 216 1.01 2.64 -9.65
CA PRO A 216 0.86 3.17 -11.01
C PRO A 216 2.06 4.02 -11.49
N SER A 217 2.80 4.62 -10.55
CA SER A 217 4.06 5.33 -10.81
C SER A 217 5.25 4.40 -11.07
N GLY A 218 5.08 3.08 -10.92
CA GLY A 218 6.15 2.10 -10.98
C GLY A 218 6.92 1.89 -9.68
N VAL A 219 6.67 2.69 -8.64
CA VAL A 219 7.37 2.57 -7.34
C VAL A 219 6.86 1.34 -6.59
N MET A 220 7.78 0.57 -6.03
CA MET A 220 7.48 -0.60 -5.19
C MET A 220 6.76 -0.19 -3.91
N ALA A 221 5.65 -0.83 -3.61
CA ALA A 221 4.89 -0.63 -2.39
C ALA A 221 5.61 -1.21 -1.17
N THR A 222 5.54 -0.50 -0.04
CA THR A 222 5.96 -0.95 1.30
C THR A 222 4.89 -0.55 2.32
N GLY A 223 4.85 -1.19 3.49
CA GLY A 223 3.85 -0.92 4.52
C GLY A 223 2.43 -1.29 4.08
N TRP A 224 1.44 -0.61 4.65
CA TRP A 224 0.03 -0.84 4.35
C TRP A 224 -0.41 -0.13 3.06
N ASN A 225 -1.04 -0.89 2.15
CA ASN A 225 -1.57 -0.39 0.88
C ASN A 225 -2.97 -0.94 0.62
N MET A 226 -3.88 -0.09 0.20
CA MET A 226 -5.21 -0.50 -0.26
C MET A 226 -5.18 -0.78 -1.76
N ILE A 227 -5.44 -2.02 -2.14
CA ILE A 227 -5.38 -2.46 -3.53
C ILE A 227 -6.66 -3.22 -3.85
N GLY A 228 -7.43 -2.73 -4.82
CA GLY A 228 -8.68 -3.38 -5.21
C GLY A 228 -9.71 -3.52 -4.09
N GLY A 229 -9.76 -2.57 -3.15
CA GLY A 229 -10.69 -2.58 -2.02
C GLY A 229 -10.29 -3.44 -0.83
N SER A 230 -9.08 -4.03 -0.84
CA SER A 230 -8.52 -4.81 0.27
C SER A 230 -7.20 -4.22 0.75
N TRP A 231 -6.95 -4.29 2.05
CA TRP A 231 -5.67 -3.89 2.62
C TRP A 231 -4.65 -5.00 2.51
N TYR A 232 -3.43 -4.65 2.06
CA TYR A 232 -2.26 -5.52 2.00
C TYR A 232 -1.12 -4.87 2.77
N HIS A 233 -0.27 -5.69 3.35
CA HIS A 233 0.94 -5.21 4.00
C HIS A 233 2.17 -5.75 3.27
N PHE A 234 3.12 -4.86 2.99
CA PHE A 234 4.40 -5.19 2.39
C PHE A 234 5.51 -4.87 3.38
N ALA A 235 6.45 -5.77 3.56
CA ALA A 235 7.64 -5.52 4.36
C ALA A 235 8.48 -4.38 3.73
N ASP A 236 9.47 -3.86 4.44
CA ASP A 236 10.40 -2.84 3.91
C ASP A 236 11.16 -3.32 2.67
N SER A 237 11.33 -4.64 2.53
CA SER A 237 11.86 -5.29 1.33
C SER A 237 10.90 -5.29 0.15
N GLY A 238 9.66 -4.83 0.31
CA GLY A 238 8.59 -4.88 -0.68
C GLY A 238 7.87 -6.23 -0.78
N VAL A 239 8.29 -7.25 -0.03
CA VAL A 239 7.64 -8.57 -0.05
C VAL A 239 6.28 -8.49 0.63
N MET A 240 5.23 -8.96 -0.05
CA MET A 240 3.88 -9.05 0.51
C MET A 240 3.86 -9.98 1.71
N SER A 241 3.35 -9.49 2.84
CA SER A 241 3.12 -10.30 4.04
C SER A 241 1.92 -11.22 3.86
N SER A 242 1.93 -12.38 4.53
CA SER A 242 0.80 -13.32 4.53
C SER A 242 0.71 -14.07 5.85
N GLY A 243 -0.48 -14.56 6.21
CA GLY A 243 -0.71 -15.23 7.49
C GLY A 243 -0.63 -14.25 8.67
N TRP A 244 -0.22 -14.78 9.84
CA TRP A 244 -0.04 -13.95 11.03
C TRP A 244 1.12 -12.99 10.88
N THR A 245 0.83 -11.70 10.99
CA THR A 245 1.82 -10.62 10.79
C THR A 245 1.69 -9.60 11.91
N LYS A 246 2.82 -9.25 12.54
CA LYS A 246 2.86 -8.23 13.60
C LYS A 246 3.41 -6.93 13.03
N VAL A 247 2.61 -5.86 13.07
CA VAL A 247 2.98 -4.54 12.56
C VAL A 247 2.78 -3.51 13.68
N GLY A 248 3.80 -2.75 14.01
CA GLY A 248 3.73 -1.75 15.07
C GLY A 248 3.28 -2.30 16.44
N GLY A 249 3.62 -3.56 16.76
CA GLY A 249 3.20 -4.20 18.01
C GLY A 249 1.83 -4.90 17.95
N THR A 250 1.02 -4.64 16.94
CA THR A 250 -0.33 -5.20 16.76
C THR A 250 -0.31 -6.40 15.82
N TRP A 251 -1.05 -7.46 16.16
CA TRP A 251 -1.20 -8.63 15.31
C TRP A 251 -2.35 -8.46 14.31
N TYR A 252 -2.09 -8.90 13.09
CA TYR A 252 -3.02 -8.97 11.96
C TYR A 252 -3.00 -10.36 11.36
N TYR A 253 -4.07 -10.75 10.70
CA TYR A 253 -4.10 -11.95 9.89
C TYR A 253 -4.33 -11.60 8.42
N LEU A 254 -3.38 -11.98 7.55
CA LEU A 254 -3.40 -11.68 6.12
C LEU A 254 -3.75 -12.95 5.34
N ARG A 255 -5.01 -13.10 4.97
CA ARG A 255 -5.50 -14.25 4.22
C ARG A 255 -5.17 -14.10 2.74
N GLY A 256 -4.21 -14.93 2.25
CA GLY A 256 -3.70 -14.76 0.87
C GLY A 256 -3.11 -13.37 0.61
N GLY A 257 -2.56 -12.71 1.64
CA GLY A 257 -2.03 -11.36 1.61
C GLY A 257 -3.04 -10.27 1.96
N ALA A 258 -4.33 -10.49 1.77
CA ALA A 258 -5.37 -9.52 2.12
C ALA A 258 -5.68 -9.53 3.62
N MET A 259 -5.80 -8.35 4.24
CA MET A 259 -6.12 -8.19 5.65
C MET A 259 -7.51 -8.75 5.96
N ALA A 260 -7.57 -9.70 6.89
CA ALA A 260 -8.81 -10.27 7.38
C ALA A 260 -9.45 -9.36 8.46
N THR A 261 -10.78 -9.34 8.48
CA THR A 261 -11.60 -8.78 9.55
C THR A 261 -12.63 -9.81 9.99
N GLY A 262 -13.16 -9.70 11.20
CA GLY A 262 -14.11 -10.67 11.74
C GLY A 262 -13.45 -11.97 12.21
N TRP A 263 -14.19 -13.06 12.17
CA TRP A 263 -13.75 -14.36 12.68
C TRP A 263 -12.72 -15.05 11.78
N VAL A 264 -11.65 -15.54 12.40
CA VAL A 264 -10.56 -16.28 11.77
C VAL A 264 -10.34 -17.58 12.52
N SER A 265 -10.43 -18.71 11.83
CA SER A 265 -10.07 -20.02 12.35
C SER A 265 -8.65 -20.38 11.91
N GLN A 266 -7.81 -20.78 12.87
CA GLN A 266 -6.46 -21.26 12.60
C GLN A 266 -6.12 -22.45 13.50
N GLY A 267 -5.91 -23.60 12.88
CA GLY A 267 -5.79 -24.87 13.62
C GLY A 267 -7.09 -25.18 14.37
N SER A 268 -6.97 -25.41 15.68
CA SER A 268 -8.11 -25.64 16.58
C SER A 268 -8.65 -24.37 17.26
N ALA A 269 -8.03 -23.20 17.03
CA ALA A 269 -8.37 -21.97 17.71
C ALA A 269 -9.12 -20.99 16.80
N TRP A 270 -10.02 -20.23 17.40
CA TRP A 270 -10.72 -19.12 16.79
C TRP A 270 -10.16 -17.80 17.32
N TYR A 271 -10.06 -16.83 16.40
CA TYR A 271 -9.61 -15.48 16.65
C TYR A 271 -10.63 -14.50 16.10
N TYR A 272 -10.62 -13.27 16.58
CA TYR A 272 -11.43 -12.22 16.01
C TYR A 272 -10.55 -11.01 15.64
N MET A 273 -10.72 -10.56 14.41
CA MET A 273 -10.04 -9.38 13.88
C MET A 273 -11.04 -8.22 13.88
N ALA A 274 -10.72 -7.16 14.59
CA ALA A 274 -11.54 -5.95 14.62
C ALA A 274 -11.73 -5.37 13.17
N PRO A 275 -12.68 -4.45 12.96
CA PRO A 275 -12.83 -3.78 11.66
C PRO A 275 -11.54 -3.09 11.17
N SER A 276 -10.65 -2.69 12.08
CA SER A 276 -9.31 -2.19 11.76
C SER A 276 -8.32 -3.27 11.31
N GLY A 277 -8.71 -4.54 11.33
CA GLY A 277 -7.85 -5.69 11.11
C GLY A 277 -7.03 -6.13 12.32
N ALA A 278 -7.05 -5.37 13.42
CA ALA A 278 -6.30 -5.72 14.63
C ALA A 278 -6.89 -6.93 15.33
N MET A 279 -6.04 -7.88 15.74
CA MET A 279 -6.44 -9.01 16.57
C MET A 279 -6.90 -8.51 17.94
N VAL A 280 -8.09 -8.97 18.40
CA VAL A 280 -8.59 -8.64 19.72
C VAL A 280 -8.08 -9.60 20.80
N THR A 281 -7.99 -9.10 22.04
CA THR A 281 -7.67 -9.88 23.24
C THR A 281 -8.59 -9.44 24.39
N GLY A 282 -8.71 -10.24 25.44
CA GLY A 282 -9.56 -9.94 26.59
C GLY A 282 -11.05 -9.99 26.27
N TRP A 283 -11.85 -9.21 26.99
CA TRP A 283 -13.30 -9.14 26.84
C TRP A 283 -13.71 -8.37 25.59
N ASN A 284 -14.57 -8.97 24.75
CA ASN A 284 -15.11 -8.33 23.56
C ASN A 284 -16.58 -8.69 23.36
N SER A 285 -17.41 -7.69 23.06
CA SER A 285 -18.81 -7.88 22.67
C SER A 285 -18.91 -7.91 21.14
N ILE A 286 -19.33 -9.03 20.60
CA ILE A 286 -19.41 -9.27 19.15
C ILE A 286 -20.83 -9.76 18.82
N GLY A 287 -21.55 -9.00 18.00
CA GLY A 287 -22.92 -9.34 17.62
C GLY A 287 -23.89 -9.45 18.82
N GLY A 288 -23.66 -8.66 19.88
CA GLY A 288 -24.48 -8.67 21.09
C GLY A 288 -24.15 -9.79 22.08
N SER A 289 -23.16 -10.64 21.79
CA SER A 289 -22.67 -11.69 22.70
C SER A 289 -21.29 -11.34 23.22
N TRP A 290 -21.01 -11.73 24.49
CA TRP A 290 -19.69 -11.53 25.07
C TRP A 290 -18.80 -12.75 24.85
N TYR A 291 -17.55 -12.48 24.52
CA TYR A 291 -16.46 -13.43 24.29
C TYR A 291 -15.25 -13.00 25.12
N TYR A 292 -14.39 -13.95 25.39
CA TYR A 292 -13.08 -13.68 25.98
C TYR A 292 -11.99 -14.31 25.11
N PHE A 293 -10.99 -13.51 24.78
CA PHE A 293 -9.81 -13.94 24.03
C PHE A 293 -8.59 -13.89 24.97
N ASP A 294 -7.80 -14.92 24.98
CA ASP A 294 -6.60 -14.95 25.80
C ASP A 294 -5.54 -13.95 25.31
N SER A 295 -4.38 -13.91 25.98
CA SER A 295 -3.28 -13.01 25.61
C SER A 295 -2.65 -13.32 24.24
N ALA A 296 -2.85 -14.53 23.71
CA ALA A 296 -2.46 -14.92 22.36
C ALA A 296 -3.56 -14.64 21.33
N GLY A 297 -4.71 -14.12 21.75
CA GLY A 297 -5.87 -13.82 20.91
C GLY A 297 -6.78 -15.01 20.64
N ALA A 298 -6.51 -16.17 21.23
CA ALA A 298 -7.36 -17.35 21.04
C ALA A 298 -8.66 -17.23 21.84
N MET A 299 -9.80 -17.51 21.19
CA MET A 299 -11.12 -17.52 21.79
C MET A 299 -11.21 -18.60 22.88
N THR A 300 -11.64 -18.19 24.07
CA THR A 300 -11.84 -19.10 25.22
C THR A 300 -13.16 -19.85 25.10
N THR A 301 -13.13 -21.14 25.45
CA THR A 301 -14.30 -22.00 25.63
C THR A 301 -14.19 -22.74 26.97
N GLY A 302 -15.32 -23.14 27.54
CA GLY A 302 -15.33 -23.80 28.82
C GLY A 302 -15.16 -22.84 30.00
N TRP A 303 -14.68 -23.37 31.13
CA TRP A 303 -14.51 -22.61 32.37
C TRP A 303 -13.27 -21.73 32.36
N LEU A 304 -13.43 -20.48 32.83
CA LEU A 304 -12.34 -19.50 32.92
C LEU A 304 -12.40 -18.78 34.28
N ASN A 305 -11.31 -18.72 35.02
CA ASN A 305 -11.18 -17.92 36.21
C ASN A 305 -10.43 -16.64 35.94
N LEU A 306 -11.02 -15.50 36.21
CA LEU A 306 -10.41 -14.18 36.10
C LEU A 306 -10.46 -13.46 37.43
N GLY A 307 -9.32 -13.34 38.10
CA GLY A 307 -9.22 -12.62 39.37
C GLY A 307 -10.09 -13.21 40.50
N GLY A 308 -10.31 -14.53 40.52
CA GLY A 308 -11.13 -15.20 41.50
C GLY A 308 -12.60 -15.37 41.08
N THR A 309 -13.03 -14.74 40.01
CA THR A 309 -14.39 -14.90 39.47
C THR A 309 -14.38 -15.91 38.33
N TRP A 310 -15.30 -16.87 38.38
CA TRP A 310 -15.48 -17.89 37.37
C TRP A 310 -16.49 -17.47 36.32
N PHE A 311 -16.17 -17.77 35.07
CA PHE A 311 -17.02 -17.60 33.89
C PHE A 311 -17.07 -18.91 33.12
N TYR A 312 -18.11 -19.10 32.33
CA TYR A 312 -18.21 -20.22 31.42
C TYR A 312 -18.55 -19.73 30.01
N PHE A 313 -17.84 -20.26 29.05
CA PHE A 313 -18.06 -20.00 27.63
C PHE A 313 -18.47 -21.29 26.94
N ASN A 314 -19.56 -21.27 26.21
CA ASN A 314 -20.04 -22.45 25.49
C ASN A 314 -19.06 -22.85 24.34
N GLY A 315 -19.38 -23.92 23.62
CA GLY A 315 -18.53 -24.41 22.51
C GLY A 315 -18.34 -23.41 21.36
N SER A 316 -19.23 -22.43 21.25
CA SER A 316 -19.07 -21.31 20.28
C SER A 316 -18.38 -20.09 20.90
N GLY A 317 -17.88 -20.17 22.12
CA GLY A 317 -17.18 -19.08 22.81
C GLY A 317 -18.10 -18.02 23.43
N VAL A 318 -19.41 -18.18 23.37
CA VAL A 318 -20.36 -17.21 23.93
C VAL A 318 -20.41 -17.39 25.46
N MET A 319 -20.28 -16.27 26.18
CA MET A 319 -20.35 -16.23 27.64
C MET A 319 -21.73 -16.66 28.12
N ALA A 320 -21.75 -17.55 29.09
CA ALA A 320 -22.96 -18.00 29.76
C ALA A 320 -23.54 -16.93 30.69
N THR A 321 -24.85 -16.75 30.62
CA THR A 321 -25.65 -15.95 31.57
C THR A 321 -26.91 -16.74 31.97
N GLY A 322 -27.52 -16.37 33.07
CA GLY A 322 -28.71 -17.07 33.58
C GLY A 322 -28.44 -18.53 33.91
N THR A 323 -29.42 -19.41 33.66
CA THR A 323 -29.34 -20.84 33.98
C THR A 323 -28.82 -21.64 32.79
N GLN A 324 -27.73 -22.39 32.95
CA GLN A 324 -27.10 -23.21 31.94
C GLN A 324 -26.89 -24.66 32.43
N TRP A 325 -27.08 -25.62 31.52
CA TRP A 325 -26.67 -27.00 31.77
C TRP A 325 -25.23 -27.18 31.27
N ILE A 326 -24.32 -27.60 32.16
CA ILE A 326 -22.93 -27.87 31.86
C ILE A 326 -22.66 -29.32 32.31
N GLY A 327 -22.50 -30.20 31.34
CA GLY A 327 -22.53 -31.63 31.61
C GLY A 327 -23.89 -32.07 32.17
N SER A 328 -23.88 -32.74 33.33
CA SER A 328 -25.09 -33.19 34.04
C SER A 328 -25.57 -32.21 35.09
N GLU A 329 -24.89 -31.10 35.28
CA GLU A 329 -25.15 -30.16 36.36
C GLU A 329 -25.77 -28.86 35.80
N ARG A 330 -26.66 -28.27 36.63
CA ARG A 330 -27.31 -27.02 36.30
C ARG A 330 -26.65 -25.90 37.09
N HIS A 331 -26.07 -24.94 36.33
CA HIS A 331 -25.33 -23.81 36.86
C HIS A 331 -26.12 -22.52 36.66
N TRP A 332 -25.90 -21.55 37.52
CA TRP A 332 -26.49 -20.23 37.41
C TRP A 332 -25.39 -19.15 37.32
N PHE A 333 -25.58 -18.18 36.41
CA PHE A 333 -24.67 -17.08 36.15
C PHE A 333 -25.43 -15.77 36.24
N TYR A 334 -24.79 -14.73 36.76
CA TYR A 334 -25.28 -13.36 36.68
C TYR A 334 -25.32 -12.87 35.24
N ASP A 335 -26.00 -11.73 34.95
CA ASP A 335 -25.99 -11.08 33.64
C ASP A 335 -24.59 -10.59 33.28
N SER A 336 -23.73 -10.32 34.28
CA SER A 336 -22.31 -10.07 34.10
C SER A 336 -21.49 -11.28 33.62
N GLY A 337 -22.09 -12.47 33.56
CA GLY A 337 -21.45 -13.74 33.26
C GLY A 337 -20.75 -14.40 34.48
N ALA A 338 -20.66 -13.72 35.61
CA ALA A 338 -20.03 -14.29 36.80
C ALA A 338 -20.81 -15.50 37.28
N TRP A 339 -20.12 -16.62 37.53
CA TRP A 339 -20.73 -17.83 38.05
C TRP A 339 -21.17 -17.65 39.53
N TRP A 340 -22.45 -17.89 39.78
CA TRP A 340 -22.99 -17.86 41.14
C TRP A 340 -22.81 -19.20 41.86
N GLY A 341 -23.04 -20.31 41.15
CA GLY A 341 -22.99 -21.65 41.76
C GLY A 341 -23.83 -22.68 41.01
N LEU A 342 -23.92 -23.86 41.61
CA LEU A 342 -24.85 -24.90 41.17
C LEU A 342 -26.28 -24.46 41.45
N TYR A 343 -27.14 -24.52 40.46
CA TYR A 343 -28.57 -24.34 40.67
C TYR A 343 -29.09 -25.59 41.38
N PRO A 344 -29.71 -25.47 42.57
CA PRO A 344 -30.23 -26.64 43.28
C PRO A 344 -31.23 -27.40 42.39
N ALA A 345 -31.00 -28.71 42.23
CA ALA A 345 -31.96 -29.57 41.57
C ALA A 345 -33.34 -29.39 42.26
N PRO A 346 -34.47 -29.36 41.50
CA PRO A 346 -35.76 -29.33 42.14
C PRO A 346 -35.85 -30.59 43.05
N SER A 347 -35.90 -30.37 44.36
CA SER A 347 -36.18 -31.46 45.27
C SER A 347 -37.55 -32.04 44.90
N ASN A 348 -37.64 -33.37 44.67
CA ASN A 348 -38.86 -34.09 44.38
C ASN A 348 -39.84 -34.06 45.54
N GLY A 349 -40.05 -32.89 46.12
CA GLY A 349 -41.03 -32.60 47.15
C GLY A 349 -42.02 -31.61 46.65
N GLY A 350 -43.27 -32.04 46.33
CA GLY A 350 -44.31 -31.24 45.70
C GLY A 350 -44.52 -29.88 46.38
N GLY A 351 -44.31 -28.86 45.64
CA GLY A 351 -44.51 -27.46 45.95
C GLY A 351 -43.91 -26.60 44.81
N SER A 352 -44.77 -26.20 43.91
CA SER A 352 -44.43 -25.24 42.83
C SER A 352 -44.10 -23.90 43.49
N THR A 353 -42.82 -23.63 43.70
CA THR A 353 -42.34 -22.29 43.95
C THR A 353 -41.14 -22.05 42.99
N SER A 354 -41.34 -21.13 42.05
CA SER A 354 -40.29 -20.55 41.24
C SER A 354 -39.36 -19.75 42.15
N ARG A 355 -38.50 -20.45 42.90
CA ARG A 355 -37.46 -19.78 43.67
C ARG A 355 -36.35 -19.33 42.71
N GLY A 356 -36.18 -18.03 42.63
CA GLY A 356 -35.00 -17.42 42.01
C GLY A 356 -33.69 -17.89 42.71
N PRO A 357 -32.52 -17.50 42.23
CA PRO A 357 -31.22 -17.95 42.72
C PRO A 357 -30.94 -17.54 44.17
N PHE A 358 -31.66 -16.56 44.71
CA PHE A 358 -31.49 -16.10 46.10
C PHE A 358 -32.55 -16.70 47.02
N ARG A 359 -32.12 -17.22 48.18
CA ARG A 359 -33.01 -17.76 49.16
C ARG A 359 -33.73 -16.69 49.98
N ASN A 360 -33.08 -15.50 50.06
CA ASN A 360 -33.56 -14.35 50.81
C ASN A 360 -32.87 -13.08 50.34
N CYS A 361 -33.39 -11.95 50.76
CA CYS A 361 -32.86 -10.64 50.39
C CYS A 361 -31.44 -10.38 50.92
N SER A 362 -31.03 -11.01 52.02
CA SER A 362 -29.65 -10.88 52.53
C SER A 362 -28.63 -11.44 51.52
N GLU A 363 -28.95 -12.58 50.90
CA GLU A 363 -28.11 -13.18 49.86
C GLU A 363 -28.06 -12.31 48.59
N ALA A 364 -29.20 -11.76 48.16
CA ALA A 364 -29.25 -10.84 47.01
C ALA A 364 -28.43 -9.57 47.26
N TRP A 365 -28.53 -8.97 48.44
CA TRP A 365 -27.71 -7.83 48.83
C TRP A 365 -26.23 -8.14 48.98
N ALA A 366 -25.88 -9.30 49.55
CA ALA A 366 -24.49 -9.74 49.67
C ALA A 366 -23.84 -9.96 48.31
N ALA A 367 -24.62 -10.39 47.33
CA ALA A 367 -24.21 -10.58 45.95
C ALA A 367 -24.19 -9.27 45.10
N GLY A 368 -24.66 -8.15 45.70
CA GLY A 368 -24.77 -6.88 44.96
C GLY A 368 -25.86 -6.87 43.87
N ALA A 369 -26.80 -7.82 43.95
CA ALA A 369 -27.86 -7.99 42.96
C ALA A 369 -29.18 -7.28 43.33
N ALA A 370 -29.37 -6.91 44.60
CA ALA A 370 -30.58 -6.22 45.05
C ALA A 370 -30.46 -4.67 44.88
N PRO A 371 -31.58 -3.97 44.61
CA PRO A 371 -32.94 -4.49 44.41
C PRO A 371 -33.10 -5.22 43.07
N LEU A 372 -34.09 -6.15 42.99
CA LEU A 372 -34.37 -6.98 41.80
C LEU A 372 -35.72 -6.62 41.21
N HIS A 373 -35.82 -6.25 39.95
CA HIS A 373 -37.10 -5.92 39.32
C HIS A 373 -37.71 -7.14 38.63
N ARG A 374 -39.04 -7.16 38.50
CA ARG A 374 -39.77 -8.22 37.82
C ARG A 374 -39.33 -8.37 36.36
N GLY A 375 -38.91 -9.57 35.98
CA GLY A 375 -38.31 -9.89 34.70
C GLY A 375 -36.79 -9.88 34.69
N GLU A 376 -36.15 -9.37 35.75
CA GLU A 376 -34.69 -9.48 35.89
C GLU A 376 -34.29 -10.88 36.40
N SER A 377 -33.11 -11.28 36.04
CA SER A 377 -32.49 -12.51 36.51
C SER A 377 -32.28 -12.42 38.03
N GLY A 378 -32.87 -13.34 38.76
CA GLY A 378 -32.80 -13.33 40.21
C GLY A 378 -34.07 -12.86 40.92
N TYR A 379 -34.99 -12.18 40.26
CA TYR A 379 -36.28 -11.84 40.79
C TYR A 379 -37.10 -13.11 41.06
N SER A 380 -37.70 -13.19 42.22
CA SER A 380 -38.79 -14.15 42.52
C SER A 380 -39.88 -13.46 43.34
N ALA A 381 -41.12 -13.88 43.13
CA ALA A 381 -42.25 -13.34 43.88
C ALA A 381 -42.13 -13.65 45.42
N ASP A 382 -41.33 -14.64 45.82
CA ASP A 382 -41.05 -14.93 47.20
C ASP A 382 -40.13 -13.89 47.87
N LEU A 383 -39.37 -13.15 47.08
CA LEU A 383 -38.48 -12.06 47.53
C LEU A 383 -39.13 -10.69 47.41
N ASP A 384 -40.20 -10.58 46.64
CA ASP A 384 -41.05 -9.39 46.44
C ASP A 384 -42.26 -9.47 47.42
N ARG A 385 -42.05 -8.95 48.63
CA ARG A 385 -42.98 -9.12 49.75
C ARG A 385 -44.30 -8.41 49.59
N ASP A 386 -44.30 -7.27 48.96
CA ASP A 386 -45.49 -6.43 48.74
C ASP A 386 -46.09 -6.56 47.34
N GLY A 387 -45.38 -7.30 46.43
CA GLY A 387 -45.87 -7.66 45.10
C GLY A 387 -45.83 -6.54 44.11
N ASP A 388 -45.08 -5.46 44.36
CA ASP A 388 -45.03 -4.28 43.53
C ASP A 388 -44.12 -4.46 42.27
N GLY A 389 -43.38 -5.56 42.22
CA GLY A 389 -42.47 -5.89 41.10
C GLY A 389 -41.03 -5.56 41.38
N VAL A 390 -40.68 -5.12 42.59
CA VAL A 390 -39.32 -4.89 43.05
C VAL A 390 -39.03 -5.71 44.29
N ALA A 391 -38.17 -6.69 44.18
CA ALA A 391 -37.81 -7.54 45.30
C ALA A 391 -36.53 -7.00 45.99
N CYS A 392 -36.48 -7.17 47.32
CA CYS A 392 -35.31 -6.82 48.14
C CYS A 392 -34.92 -5.34 48.09
N GLU A 393 -35.88 -4.42 48.09
CA GLU A 393 -35.66 -2.98 48.07
C GLU A 393 -34.90 -2.48 49.29
N VAL A 394 -35.13 -3.08 50.46
CA VAL A 394 -34.52 -2.69 51.72
C VAL A 394 -33.42 -3.69 52.09
N ARG A 395 -32.24 -3.15 52.35
CA ARG A 395 -31.10 -3.98 52.82
C ARG A 395 -31.40 -4.53 54.21
N PRO A 396 -31.39 -5.86 54.38
CA PRO A 396 -31.53 -6.48 55.72
C PRO A 396 -30.40 -6.00 56.64
N ARG A 397 -30.74 -5.70 57.86
CA ARG A 397 -29.79 -5.31 58.92
C ARG A 397 -28.98 -6.52 59.40
#